data_c0a7f5a2cdd11cce1ee1c622230cf721
#
_entry.id   c0a7f5a2cdd11cce1ee1c622230cf721
#
_cell.length_a   1.000
_cell.length_b   1.000
_cell.length_c   1.000
_cell.angle_alpha   90.00
_cell.angle_beta   90.00
_cell.angle_gamma   90.00
#
_symmetry.space_group_name_H-M   'P 1'
#
loop_
_entity.id
_entity.type
_entity.pdbx_description
1 polymer ?
#
loop_
_entity_poly.entity_id
_entity_poly.type
_entity_poly.pdbx_seq_one_letter_code
_entity_poly.pdbx_strand_id
1 'polypeptide(L)'
;MNNKHLKRIMIPIVLLLVIILPFAIPTKSSGDEELLAAFHKERQTSIQLIEEKTNLKRFVFDSGYHFEYPDAVRGIYVTGHSAGGSRFDYLVDLVNNSDLNSMVIDIKDDFGYLTFIPEEDSPFSDLGQNYIKDIQEMMKTLEENEIYPIARIVVFKDSVLAEKRPELSFTENGSVWKNNRGEAFVNPFEQEVWEYNVELAKMAAELGFQEIQFDYVRFPEGFEHRDDQLGYSKGEYADDDTDDVQKRVQAVTDFVAYAKKELETYDVDVAVDIFGYSATITEAPGIGQNFSKISENVDVISSMIYPSHWSNNYFGIPFPDTEPYRLTDEYAKVEIEVLSKLENPPVSRPWIQDFEAPWIYSGTGIPVTQYGKEEVEAQIKALQDNGINEYLIWNAGNTYSENVDYTP
;
A
#
# COMPACT_ATOMS: atom_id res chain seq x y z
N MET A 1 -10.10 56.93 -14.30
CA MET A 1 -9.42 56.76 -15.62
C MET A 1 -8.53 55.55 -15.60
N ASN A 2 -8.78 54.70 -16.58
CA ASN A 2 -8.02 53.58 -17.10
C ASN A 2 -8.06 52.18 -16.38
N ASN A 3 -8.90 51.38 -17.01
CA ASN A 3 -8.89 49.92 -17.12
C ASN A 3 -7.57 49.34 -17.63
N LYS A 4 -7.15 48.17 -17.09
CA LYS A 4 -6.41 47.18 -17.89
C LYS A 4 -6.89 45.75 -17.56
N HIS A 5 -7.64 45.23 -18.47
CA HIS A 5 -7.84 43.90 -19.03
C HIS A 5 -7.26 42.68 -18.30
N LEU A 6 -8.16 41.90 -17.71
CA LEU A 6 -7.98 40.49 -17.45
C LEU A 6 -8.47 39.68 -18.66
N LYS A 7 -7.57 38.98 -19.36
CA LYS A 7 -7.93 38.02 -20.41
C LYS A 7 -8.43 36.73 -19.75
N ARG A 8 -9.72 36.51 -19.81
CA ARG A 8 -10.35 35.20 -19.52
C ARG A 8 -10.16 34.30 -20.74
N ILE A 9 -9.52 33.17 -20.56
CA ILE A 9 -9.51 32.05 -21.51
C ILE A 9 -10.86 31.33 -21.34
N MET A 10 -11.72 31.45 -22.33
CA MET A 10 -12.98 30.70 -22.41
C MET A 10 -12.70 29.34 -23.03
N ILE A 11 -12.94 28.27 -22.28
CA ILE A 11 -13.07 26.92 -22.80
C ILE A 11 -14.49 26.78 -23.34
N PRO A 12 -14.71 26.39 -24.59
CA PRO A 12 -16.06 26.21 -25.13
C PRO A 12 -16.66 24.92 -24.58
N ILE A 13 -17.65 25.05 -23.72
CA ILE A 13 -18.57 23.96 -23.38
C ILE A 13 -19.46 23.74 -24.60
N VAL A 14 -19.34 22.60 -25.25
CA VAL A 14 -20.25 22.16 -26.29
C VAL A 14 -21.52 21.66 -25.62
N LEU A 15 -22.53 22.51 -25.56
CA LEU A 15 -23.87 22.15 -25.12
C LEU A 15 -24.58 21.38 -26.25
N LEU A 16 -24.81 20.09 -26.04
CA LEU A 16 -25.61 19.26 -26.95
C LEU A 16 -27.11 19.62 -26.75
N LEU A 17 -27.65 20.44 -27.63
CA LEU A 17 -29.05 20.75 -27.66
C LEU A 17 -29.81 19.59 -28.33
N VAL A 18 -30.52 18.80 -27.52
CA VAL A 18 -31.50 17.82 -28.03
C VAL A 18 -32.77 18.56 -28.36
N ILE A 19 -32.99 18.84 -29.65
CA ILE A 19 -34.27 19.38 -30.15
C ILE A 19 -35.23 18.22 -30.36
N ILE A 20 -36.25 18.11 -29.51
CA ILE A 20 -37.41 17.22 -29.73
C ILE A 20 -38.37 17.93 -30.63
N LEU A 21 -38.45 17.51 -31.89
CA LEU A 21 -39.50 17.92 -32.81
C LEU A 21 -40.63 16.90 -32.80
N PRO A 22 -41.90 17.32 -32.84
CA PRO A 22 -43.02 16.40 -32.85
C PRO A 22 -43.15 15.67 -34.19
N PHE A 23 -43.41 14.38 -34.14
CA PHE A 23 -43.58 13.50 -35.29
C PHE A 23 -44.86 13.89 -36.08
N ALA A 24 -44.66 14.34 -37.30
CA ALA A 24 -45.64 14.18 -38.38
C ALA A 24 -45.14 13.04 -39.28
N ILE A 25 -45.93 12.04 -39.50
CA ILE A 25 -45.61 10.87 -40.34
C ILE A 25 -45.62 11.32 -41.81
N PRO A 26 -44.50 11.39 -42.53
CA PRO A 26 -44.52 11.54 -43.97
C PRO A 26 -44.30 10.20 -44.67
N THR A 27 -44.95 10.03 -45.78
CA THR A 27 -44.82 8.92 -46.72
C THR A 27 -43.36 8.80 -47.23
N LYS A 28 -42.81 7.60 -47.20
CA LYS A 28 -41.45 7.28 -47.64
C LYS A 28 -41.10 7.80 -49.02
N SER A 29 -40.03 8.61 -49.11
CA SER A 29 -39.34 8.90 -50.36
C SER A 29 -37.95 8.23 -50.33
N SER A 30 -37.40 7.82 -51.48
CA SER A 30 -36.11 7.14 -51.61
C SER A 30 -34.90 7.96 -51.12
N GLY A 31 -35.09 9.26 -50.91
CA GLY A 31 -34.04 10.13 -50.37
C GLY A 31 -33.86 10.02 -48.88
N ASP A 32 -34.90 9.58 -48.15
CA ASP A 32 -34.81 9.46 -46.69
C ASP A 32 -34.00 8.23 -46.25
N GLU A 33 -33.95 7.17 -47.06
CA GLU A 33 -33.13 5.97 -46.77
C GLU A 33 -31.63 6.24 -46.97
N GLU A 34 -31.27 7.04 -47.99
CA GLU A 34 -29.86 7.45 -48.19
C GLU A 34 -29.37 8.39 -47.10
N LEU A 35 -30.19 9.30 -46.62
CA LEU A 35 -29.84 10.21 -45.52
C LEU A 35 -29.70 9.46 -44.19
N LEU A 36 -30.58 8.51 -43.91
CA LEU A 36 -30.47 7.64 -42.73
C LEU A 36 -29.26 6.74 -42.77
N ALA A 37 -28.93 6.18 -43.94
CA ALA A 37 -27.73 5.35 -44.12
C ALA A 37 -26.44 6.18 -43.95
N ALA A 38 -26.38 7.43 -44.44
CA ALA A 38 -25.25 8.35 -44.25
C ALA A 38 -25.10 8.73 -42.76
N PHE A 39 -26.23 9.02 -42.08
CA PHE A 39 -26.23 9.36 -40.65
C PHE A 39 -25.77 8.17 -39.77
N HIS A 40 -26.19 6.94 -40.10
CA HIS A 40 -25.74 5.74 -39.40
C HIS A 40 -24.26 5.46 -39.64
N LYS A 41 -23.75 5.69 -40.85
CA LYS A 41 -22.34 5.56 -41.17
C LYS A 41 -21.46 6.57 -40.44
N GLU A 42 -21.91 7.84 -40.39
CA GLU A 42 -21.22 8.90 -39.67
C GLU A 42 -21.20 8.67 -38.14
N ARG A 43 -22.32 8.15 -37.60
CA ARG A 43 -22.41 7.76 -36.19
C ARG A 43 -21.53 6.55 -35.84
N GLN A 44 -21.46 5.52 -36.69
CA GLN A 44 -20.55 4.37 -36.52
C GLN A 44 -19.08 4.81 -36.59
N THR A 45 -18.73 5.70 -37.51
CA THR A 45 -17.36 6.22 -37.62
C THR A 45 -17.00 7.07 -36.40
N SER A 46 -17.94 7.84 -35.87
CA SER A 46 -17.72 8.63 -34.64
C SER A 46 -17.57 7.74 -33.39
N ILE A 47 -18.33 6.66 -33.31
CA ILE A 47 -18.23 5.67 -32.21
C ILE A 47 -16.89 4.93 -32.32
N GLN A 48 -16.47 4.47 -33.50
CA GLN A 48 -15.14 3.87 -33.69
C GLN A 48 -14.00 4.83 -33.33
N LEU A 49 -14.10 6.13 -33.72
CA LEU A 49 -13.11 7.14 -33.35
C LEU A 49 -13.08 7.43 -31.84
N ILE A 50 -14.20 7.27 -31.14
CA ILE A 50 -14.26 7.39 -29.68
C ILE A 50 -13.67 6.14 -29.03
N GLU A 51 -13.96 4.95 -29.53
CA GLU A 51 -13.36 3.68 -29.05
C GLU A 51 -11.85 3.64 -29.35
N GLU A 52 -11.38 4.11 -30.51
CA GLU A 52 -9.95 4.24 -30.81
C GLU A 52 -9.26 5.30 -29.93
N LYS A 53 -9.92 6.39 -29.55
CA LYS A 53 -9.38 7.39 -28.63
C LYS A 53 -9.34 6.91 -27.19
N THR A 54 -10.26 6.04 -26.78
CA THR A 54 -10.22 5.39 -25.44
C THR A 54 -9.21 4.25 -25.40
N ASN A 55 -8.81 3.70 -26.56
CA ASN A 55 -7.74 2.71 -26.72
C ASN A 55 -6.37 3.32 -27.06
N LEU A 56 -6.15 4.59 -26.82
CA LEU A 56 -4.78 5.08 -26.70
C LEU A 56 -4.21 4.38 -25.45
N LYS A 57 -3.46 3.30 -25.70
CA LYS A 57 -2.67 2.68 -24.65
C LYS A 57 -1.90 3.79 -23.94
N ARG A 58 -2.21 4.05 -22.67
CA ARG A 58 -1.29 4.82 -21.83
C ARG A 58 0.08 4.18 -22.04
N PHE A 59 1.09 4.99 -22.15
CA PHE A 59 2.46 4.47 -22.17
C PHE A 59 2.66 3.85 -20.77
N VAL A 60 2.67 2.53 -20.71
CA VAL A 60 2.91 1.76 -19.51
C VAL A 60 4.37 1.33 -19.57
N PHE A 61 5.08 1.50 -18.49
CA PHE A 61 6.45 1.02 -18.36
C PHE A 61 6.46 -0.52 -18.46
N ASP A 62 7.39 -1.07 -19.22
CA ASP A 62 7.59 -2.50 -19.38
C ASP A 62 8.96 -2.87 -18.78
N SER A 63 8.96 -3.57 -17.65
CA SER A 63 10.18 -4.04 -16.99
C SER A 63 10.86 -5.20 -17.69
N GLY A 64 10.17 -5.84 -18.65
CA GLY A 64 10.63 -7.05 -19.32
C GLY A 64 10.36 -8.35 -18.55
N TYR A 65 9.84 -8.27 -17.31
CA TYR A 65 9.34 -9.43 -16.55
C TYR A 65 7.84 -9.58 -16.71
N HIS A 66 7.35 -10.82 -16.64
CA HIS A 66 5.93 -11.15 -16.82
C HIS A 66 5.45 -12.00 -15.64
N PHE A 67 4.73 -11.39 -14.74
CA PHE A 67 4.08 -12.08 -13.64
C PHE A 67 2.56 -12.03 -13.82
N GLU A 68 1.91 -13.15 -13.55
CA GLU A 68 0.45 -13.19 -13.50
C GLU A 68 -0.02 -12.92 -12.05
N TYR A 69 -1.05 -12.10 -11.90
CA TYR A 69 -1.69 -11.93 -10.59
C TYR A 69 -2.36 -13.26 -10.19
N PRO A 70 -2.04 -13.82 -9.02
CA PRO A 70 -2.61 -15.10 -8.58
C PRO A 70 -4.12 -15.04 -8.36
N ASP A 71 -4.81 -16.19 -8.32
CA ASP A 71 -6.23 -16.26 -7.94
C ASP A 71 -6.52 -15.58 -6.61
N ALA A 72 -5.59 -15.70 -5.65
CA ALA A 72 -5.54 -14.98 -4.39
C ALA A 72 -4.07 -14.92 -3.94
N VAL A 73 -3.57 -13.75 -3.55
CA VAL A 73 -2.19 -13.59 -3.06
C VAL A 73 -2.06 -14.17 -1.65
N ARG A 74 -1.19 -15.15 -1.49
CA ARG A 74 -0.79 -15.77 -0.23
C ARG A 74 0.71 -15.67 -0.10
N GLY A 75 1.16 -14.65 0.63
CA GLY A 75 2.57 -14.25 0.63
C GLY A 75 3.27 -14.43 1.96
N ILE A 76 4.59 -14.44 1.89
CA ILE A 76 5.49 -14.40 3.05
C ILE A 76 6.38 -13.16 3.02
N TYR A 77 6.75 -12.66 4.21
CA TYR A 77 7.74 -11.60 4.36
C TYR A 77 9.17 -12.12 4.13
N VAL A 78 9.98 -11.37 3.41
CA VAL A 78 11.38 -11.72 3.12
C VAL A 78 12.27 -10.50 3.34
N THR A 79 13.19 -10.57 4.30
CA THR A 79 14.19 -9.53 4.51
C THR A 79 15.19 -9.48 3.35
N GLY A 80 15.80 -8.31 3.08
CA GLY A 80 16.86 -8.20 2.08
C GLY A 80 18.03 -9.16 2.33
N HIS A 81 18.37 -9.44 3.59
CA HIS A 81 19.39 -10.44 3.95
C HIS A 81 19.00 -11.87 3.52
N SER A 82 17.72 -12.23 3.70
CA SER A 82 17.23 -13.55 3.30
C SER A 82 17.13 -13.66 1.79
N ALA A 83 16.66 -12.61 1.12
CA ALA A 83 16.56 -12.54 -0.34
C ALA A 83 17.93 -12.64 -1.05
N GLY A 84 19.01 -12.11 -0.44
CA GLY A 84 20.34 -12.16 -1.02
C GLY A 84 21.24 -13.29 -0.50
N GLY A 85 20.73 -14.16 0.36
CA GLY A 85 21.49 -15.23 1.02
C GLY A 85 21.00 -16.64 0.67
N SER A 86 21.62 -17.65 1.30
CA SER A 86 21.23 -19.06 1.14
C SER A 86 19.81 -19.38 1.67
N ARG A 87 19.21 -18.46 2.42
CA ARG A 87 17.83 -18.58 2.88
C ARG A 87 16.84 -18.42 1.73
N PHE A 88 17.20 -17.71 0.67
CA PHE A 88 16.33 -17.46 -0.47
C PHE A 88 15.88 -18.75 -1.16
N ASP A 89 16.84 -19.65 -1.42
CA ASP A 89 16.54 -20.97 -2.02
C ASP A 89 15.52 -21.76 -1.19
N TYR A 90 15.68 -21.75 0.16
CA TYR A 90 14.73 -22.38 1.07
C TYR A 90 13.33 -21.75 0.99
N LEU A 91 13.23 -20.41 0.90
CA LEU A 91 11.95 -19.71 0.81
C LEU A 91 11.28 -19.95 -0.55
N VAL A 92 12.04 -20.00 -1.64
CA VAL A 92 11.53 -20.39 -2.96
C VAL A 92 11.02 -21.83 -2.92
N ASP A 93 11.76 -22.76 -2.32
CA ASP A 93 11.32 -24.14 -2.14
C ASP A 93 10.05 -24.25 -1.28
N LEU A 94 9.92 -23.42 -0.22
CA LEU A 94 8.73 -23.37 0.61
C LEU A 94 7.50 -22.94 -0.21
N VAL A 95 7.61 -21.87 -1.00
CA VAL A 95 6.51 -21.40 -1.86
C VAL A 95 6.17 -22.44 -2.90
N ASN A 96 7.15 -23.00 -3.60
CA ASN A 96 6.93 -24.01 -4.66
C ASN A 96 6.30 -25.32 -4.16
N ASN A 97 6.45 -25.66 -2.88
CA ASN A 97 5.94 -26.91 -2.29
C ASN A 97 4.70 -26.69 -1.41
N SER A 98 4.07 -25.52 -1.51
CA SER A 98 2.86 -25.16 -0.75
C SER A 98 1.88 -24.38 -1.63
N ASP A 99 0.75 -23.93 -1.04
CA ASP A 99 -0.20 -23.04 -1.71
C ASP A 99 0.15 -21.55 -1.58
N LEU A 100 1.34 -21.23 -1.06
CA LEU A 100 1.91 -19.88 -1.13
C LEU A 100 2.29 -19.55 -2.57
N ASN A 101 2.25 -18.24 -2.93
CA ASN A 101 2.49 -17.81 -4.30
C ASN A 101 3.12 -16.41 -4.41
N SER A 102 3.52 -15.81 -3.28
CA SER A 102 4.02 -14.43 -3.26
C SER A 102 5.09 -14.23 -2.20
N MET A 103 5.97 -13.27 -2.47
CA MET A 103 6.98 -12.78 -1.52
C MET A 103 6.93 -11.27 -1.42
N VAL A 104 6.83 -10.76 -0.19
CA VAL A 104 7.00 -9.36 0.16
C VAL A 104 8.46 -9.14 0.56
N ILE A 105 9.21 -8.46 -0.28
CA ILE A 105 10.67 -8.33 -0.14
C ILE A 105 11.03 -6.90 0.24
N ASP A 106 11.84 -6.74 1.30
CA ASP A 106 12.37 -5.43 1.66
C ASP A 106 13.26 -4.87 0.55
N ILE A 107 12.84 -3.77 -0.04
CA ILE A 107 13.62 -2.95 -0.98
C ILE A 107 14.20 -1.73 -0.28
N LYS A 108 13.44 -1.06 0.57
CA LYS A 108 13.93 -0.09 1.54
C LYS A 108 13.62 -0.58 2.95
N ASP A 109 14.67 -0.79 3.73
CA ASP A 109 14.57 -1.40 5.06
C ASP A 109 14.10 -0.43 6.16
N ASP A 110 13.94 -0.95 7.37
CA ASP A 110 13.49 -0.22 8.57
C ASP A 110 14.44 0.87 9.06
N PHE A 111 15.66 0.97 8.51
CA PHE A 111 16.62 2.03 8.83
C PHE A 111 16.62 3.15 7.78
N GLY A 112 16.17 2.86 6.55
CA GLY A 112 16.18 3.74 5.39
C GLY A 112 17.24 3.39 4.34
N TYR A 113 17.87 2.21 4.44
CA TYR A 113 18.79 1.71 3.43
C TYR A 113 18.08 0.91 2.34
N LEU A 114 18.61 0.99 1.11
CA LEU A 114 18.27 0.05 0.05
C LEU A 114 18.97 -1.30 0.29
N THR A 115 18.26 -2.37 0.06
CA THR A 115 18.75 -3.73 0.32
C THR A 115 19.67 -4.29 -0.77
N PHE A 116 19.86 -3.53 -1.84
CA PHE A 116 20.77 -3.82 -2.96
C PHE A 116 21.59 -2.58 -3.31
N ILE A 117 22.60 -2.73 -4.15
CA ILE A 117 23.41 -1.60 -4.65
C ILE A 117 22.75 -1.08 -5.94
N PRO A 118 22.21 0.14 -5.96
CA PRO A 118 21.71 0.76 -7.19
C PRO A 118 22.85 1.10 -8.16
N GLU A 119 22.50 1.50 -9.39
CA GLU A 119 23.47 1.99 -10.38
C GLU A 119 24.27 3.19 -9.83
N GLU A 120 25.53 3.34 -10.30
CA GLU A 120 26.45 4.35 -9.77
C GLU A 120 25.96 5.79 -9.98
N ASP A 121 25.20 6.03 -11.04
CA ASP A 121 24.60 7.33 -11.37
C ASP A 121 23.21 7.55 -10.74
N SER A 122 22.69 6.59 -10.04
CA SER A 122 21.44 6.72 -9.27
C SER A 122 21.59 7.77 -8.16
N PRO A 123 20.58 8.66 -7.96
CA PRO A 123 20.57 9.59 -6.84
C PRO A 123 20.54 8.87 -5.46
N PHE A 124 20.29 7.57 -5.45
CA PHE A 124 20.23 6.71 -4.26
C PHE A 124 21.43 5.79 -4.08
N SER A 125 22.50 5.98 -4.87
CA SER A 125 23.68 5.11 -4.87
C SER A 125 24.36 5.01 -3.50
N ASP A 126 24.28 6.05 -2.67
CA ASP A 126 24.85 6.10 -1.33
C ASP A 126 24.00 5.44 -0.22
N LEU A 127 22.78 4.95 -0.58
CA LEU A 127 21.88 4.22 0.31
C LEU A 127 22.06 2.70 0.22
N GLY A 128 22.71 2.23 -0.84
CA GLY A 128 22.78 0.82 -1.18
C GLY A 128 23.54 -0.01 -0.14
N GLN A 129 22.93 -1.14 0.27
CA GLN A 129 23.58 -2.20 1.04
C GLN A 129 23.62 -3.47 0.20
N ASN A 130 24.74 -4.16 0.22
CA ASN A 130 24.92 -5.38 -0.59
C ASN A 130 24.30 -6.61 0.09
N TYR A 131 23.01 -6.53 0.47
CA TYR A 131 22.28 -7.66 1.02
C TYR A 131 21.80 -8.55 -0.13
N ILE A 132 21.04 -7.99 -1.08
CA ILE A 132 20.66 -8.64 -2.34
C ILE A 132 21.78 -8.36 -3.34
N LYS A 133 22.59 -9.37 -3.63
CA LYS A 133 23.81 -9.22 -4.44
C LYS A 133 23.53 -9.02 -5.91
N ASP A 134 22.51 -9.69 -6.41
CA ASP A 134 22.05 -9.64 -7.79
C ASP A 134 20.52 -9.61 -7.78
N ILE A 135 19.96 -8.40 -7.86
CA ILE A 135 18.51 -8.22 -7.80
C ILE A 135 17.83 -8.70 -9.10
N GLN A 136 18.55 -8.67 -10.22
CA GLN A 136 18.00 -9.15 -11.50
C GLN A 136 17.92 -10.68 -11.51
N GLU A 137 18.92 -11.39 -10.99
CA GLU A 137 18.87 -12.83 -10.84
C GLU A 137 17.79 -13.26 -9.83
N MET A 138 17.59 -12.49 -8.77
CA MET A 138 16.48 -12.70 -7.82
C MET A 138 15.13 -12.58 -8.54
N MET A 139 14.90 -11.49 -9.29
CA MET A 139 13.65 -11.27 -10.04
C MET A 139 13.40 -12.36 -11.07
N LYS A 140 14.43 -12.77 -11.79
CA LYS A 140 14.36 -13.89 -12.74
C LYS A 140 14.00 -15.21 -12.03
N THR A 141 14.57 -15.46 -10.84
CA THR A 141 14.23 -16.65 -10.05
C THR A 141 12.76 -16.62 -9.63
N LEU A 142 12.22 -15.47 -9.24
CA LEU A 142 10.80 -15.30 -8.90
C LEU A 142 9.91 -15.55 -10.12
N GLU A 143 10.27 -15.01 -11.31
CA GLU A 143 9.52 -15.22 -12.54
C GLU A 143 9.54 -16.71 -12.98
N GLU A 144 10.70 -17.35 -12.96
CA GLU A 144 10.85 -18.78 -13.32
C GLU A 144 10.04 -19.71 -12.40
N ASN A 145 9.74 -19.28 -11.17
CA ASN A 145 8.96 -20.03 -10.18
C ASN A 145 7.52 -19.51 -10.02
N GLU A 146 7.07 -18.57 -10.85
CA GLU A 146 5.73 -17.98 -10.82
C GLU A 146 5.37 -17.37 -9.44
N ILE A 147 6.36 -16.78 -8.75
CA ILE A 147 6.22 -16.15 -7.42
C ILE A 147 5.96 -14.65 -7.60
N TYR A 148 4.76 -14.19 -7.23
CA TYR A 148 4.34 -12.79 -7.35
C TYR A 148 5.17 -11.87 -6.44
N PRO A 149 5.93 -10.90 -7.00
CA PRO A 149 6.86 -10.08 -6.24
C PRO A 149 6.22 -8.79 -5.75
N ILE A 150 6.27 -8.54 -4.44
CA ILE A 150 5.83 -7.32 -3.78
C ILE A 150 7.04 -6.62 -3.19
N ALA A 151 7.27 -5.35 -3.54
CA ALA A 151 8.34 -4.53 -2.97
C ALA A 151 7.85 -3.82 -1.71
N ARG A 152 8.44 -4.13 -0.54
CA ARG A 152 8.17 -3.37 0.68
C ARG A 152 9.10 -2.17 0.79
N ILE A 153 8.51 -0.99 0.99
CA ILE A 153 9.21 0.28 1.17
C ILE A 153 8.77 0.90 2.49
N VAL A 154 9.69 1.00 3.44
CA VAL A 154 9.46 1.70 4.71
C VAL A 154 9.52 3.21 4.47
N VAL A 155 8.42 3.93 4.73
CA VAL A 155 8.26 5.33 4.30
C VAL A 155 8.79 6.32 5.34
N PHE A 156 8.04 6.54 6.41
CA PHE A 156 8.34 7.65 7.35
C PHE A 156 9.25 7.25 8.51
N LYS A 157 9.47 5.98 8.77
CA LYS A 157 10.51 5.51 9.68
C LYS A 157 11.82 5.41 8.90
N ASP A 158 12.60 6.47 8.91
CA ASP A 158 13.82 6.57 8.12
C ASP A 158 14.90 7.34 8.90
N SER A 159 15.76 6.59 9.57
CA SER A 159 16.86 7.17 10.35
C SER A 159 17.98 7.73 9.47
N VAL A 160 18.17 7.15 8.28
CA VAL A 160 19.22 7.57 7.34
C VAL A 160 18.89 8.92 6.74
N LEU A 161 17.66 9.10 6.22
CA LEU A 161 17.23 10.38 5.66
C LEU A 161 17.13 11.44 6.75
N ALA A 162 16.58 11.09 7.93
CA ALA A 162 16.48 12.02 9.05
C ALA A 162 17.84 12.57 9.50
N GLU A 163 18.89 11.74 9.54
CA GLU A 163 20.23 12.19 9.91
C GLU A 163 20.93 13.00 8.79
N LYS A 164 20.67 12.67 7.51
CA LYS A 164 21.20 13.42 6.37
C LYS A 164 20.48 14.76 6.17
N ARG A 165 19.19 14.81 6.43
CA ARG A 165 18.29 15.95 6.19
C ARG A 165 17.44 16.23 7.45
N PRO A 166 18.07 16.74 8.54
CA PRO A 166 17.36 16.98 9.81
C PRO A 166 16.15 17.91 9.68
N GLU A 167 16.15 18.80 8.70
CA GLU A 167 15.04 19.71 8.40
C GLU A 167 13.79 19.00 7.86
N LEU A 168 13.93 17.78 7.33
CA LEU A 168 12.83 16.92 6.88
C LEU A 168 12.36 15.95 7.96
N SER A 169 12.79 16.12 9.21
CA SER A 169 12.50 15.20 10.30
C SER A 169 11.98 15.94 11.55
N PHE A 170 11.78 15.19 12.60
CA PHE A 170 11.45 15.73 13.92
C PHE A 170 12.74 16.01 14.70
N THR A 171 12.81 17.17 15.36
CA THR A 171 13.98 17.58 16.13
C THR A 171 13.62 17.88 17.58
N GLU A 172 14.55 17.60 18.49
CA GLU A 172 14.47 17.96 19.90
C GLU A 172 15.81 18.57 20.34
N ASN A 173 15.78 19.75 20.96
CA ASN A 173 16.98 20.47 21.40
C ASN A 173 18.05 20.67 20.31
N GLY A 174 17.62 20.84 19.05
CA GLY A 174 18.49 21.09 17.90
C GLY A 174 19.16 19.85 17.30
N SER A 175 18.75 18.66 17.73
CA SER A 175 19.20 17.38 17.18
C SER A 175 18.01 16.57 16.65
N VAL A 176 18.26 15.64 15.72
CA VAL A 176 17.23 14.70 15.27
C VAL A 176 16.68 13.93 16.46
N TRP A 177 15.36 13.97 16.61
CA TRP A 177 14.67 13.21 17.65
C TRP A 177 14.65 11.71 17.31
N LYS A 178 14.86 10.90 18.33
CA LYS A 178 14.78 9.42 18.21
C LYS A 178 13.86 8.87 19.30
N ASN A 179 13.11 7.86 18.95
CA ASN A 179 12.27 7.14 19.90
C ASN A 179 13.12 6.32 20.90
N ASN A 180 12.47 5.61 21.83
CA ASN A 180 13.14 4.81 22.85
C ASN A 180 13.96 3.63 22.29
N ARG A 181 13.77 3.29 21.01
CA ARG A 181 14.54 2.26 20.29
C ARG A 181 15.72 2.85 19.51
N GLY A 182 15.89 4.16 19.55
CA GLY A 182 16.94 4.85 18.80
C GLY A 182 16.60 5.08 17.32
N GLU A 183 15.33 4.90 16.93
CA GLU A 183 14.84 5.08 15.56
C GLU A 183 14.40 6.52 15.36
N ALA A 184 14.74 7.09 14.20
CA ALA A 184 14.27 8.40 13.77
C ALA A 184 13.18 8.27 12.69
N PHE A 185 12.39 9.33 12.56
CA PHE A 185 11.31 9.43 11.58
C PHE A 185 11.47 10.71 10.79
N VAL A 186 11.18 10.63 9.49
CA VAL A 186 11.02 11.81 8.65
C VAL A 186 9.58 12.30 8.72
N ASN A 187 9.39 13.55 8.38
CA ASN A 187 8.14 14.28 8.63
C ASN A 187 7.11 14.04 7.52
N PRO A 188 5.94 13.43 7.81
CA PRO A 188 4.90 13.20 6.81
C PRO A 188 4.27 14.47 6.23
N PHE A 189 4.48 15.63 6.80
CA PHE A 189 4.01 16.90 6.25
C PHE A 189 4.88 17.45 5.11
N GLU A 190 6.07 16.90 4.90
CA GLU A 190 7.02 17.38 3.89
C GLU A 190 6.85 16.66 2.56
N GLN A 191 6.43 17.36 1.52
CA GLN A 191 6.24 16.79 0.18
C GLN A 191 7.57 16.24 -0.39
N GLU A 192 8.71 16.83 -0.07
CA GLU A 192 10.02 16.33 -0.49
C GLU A 192 10.28 14.89 0.02
N VAL A 193 9.75 14.54 1.20
CA VAL A 193 9.81 13.17 1.73
C VAL A 193 8.91 12.23 0.91
N TRP A 194 7.77 12.71 0.42
CA TRP A 194 6.89 11.92 -0.45
C TRP A 194 7.56 11.63 -1.78
N GLU A 195 8.09 12.67 -2.43
CA GLU A 195 8.81 12.58 -3.69
C GLU A 195 9.98 11.59 -3.59
N TYR A 196 10.77 11.68 -2.52
CA TYR A 196 11.88 10.76 -2.25
C TYR A 196 11.41 9.29 -2.19
N ASN A 197 10.35 8.97 -1.44
CA ASN A 197 9.88 7.59 -1.31
C ASN A 197 9.19 7.08 -2.60
N VAL A 198 8.52 7.95 -3.33
CA VAL A 198 7.88 7.59 -4.60
C VAL A 198 8.91 7.35 -5.70
N GLU A 199 10.01 8.10 -5.74
CA GLU A 199 11.12 7.80 -6.67
C GLU A 199 11.76 6.43 -6.38
N LEU A 200 11.89 6.03 -5.10
CA LEU A 200 12.31 4.68 -4.73
C LEU A 200 11.28 3.62 -5.17
N ALA A 201 9.99 3.93 -5.06
CA ALA A 201 8.91 3.06 -5.54
C ALA A 201 8.95 2.86 -7.05
N LYS A 202 9.17 3.93 -7.81
CA LYS A 202 9.36 3.87 -9.28
C LYS A 202 10.54 2.99 -9.64
N MET A 203 11.66 3.12 -8.93
CA MET A 203 12.83 2.25 -9.13
C MET A 203 12.49 0.77 -8.86
N ALA A 204 11.71 0.47 -7.82
CA ALA A 204 11.27 -0.91 -7.56
C ALA A 204 10.35 -1.45 -8.68
N ALA A 205 9.45 -0.63 -9.20
CA ALA A 205 8.62 -0.97 -10.36
C ALA A 205 9.48 -1.21 -11.61
N GLU A 206 10.50 -0.40 -11.84
CA GLU A 206 11.46 -0.56 -12.94
C GLU A 206 12.28 -1.86 -12.84
N LEU A 207 12.53 -2.34 -11.62
CA LEU A 207 13.16 -3.63 -11.36
C LEU A 207 12.22 -4.83 -11.63
N GLY A 208 10.92 -4.60 -11.86
CA GLY A 208 9.96 -5.64 -12.21
C GLY A 208 9.01 -6.07 -11.09
N PHE A 209 9.05 -5.44 -9.91
CA PHE A 209 8.04 -5.68 -8.88
C PHE A 209 6.66 -5.30 -9.39
N GLN A 210 5.66 -6.10 -9.05
CA GLN A 210 4.29 -5.96 -9.55
C GLN A 210 3.39 -5.19 -8.60
N GLU A 211 3.83 -5.05 -7.35
CA GLU A 211 3.14 -4.31 -6.31
C GLU A 211 4.17 -3.55 -5.45
N ILE A 212 3.83 -2.32 -5.11
CA ILE A 212 4.57 -1.51 -4.15
C ILE A 212 3.78 -1.45 -2.84
N GLN A 213 4.33 -2.05 -1.80
CA GLN A 213 3.74 -2.02 -0.47
C GLN A 213 4.47 -1.02 0.41
N PHE A 214 3.78 0.05 0.77
CA PHE A 214 4.29 1.08 1.65
C PHE A 214 4.00 0.73 3.11
N ASP A 215 5.05 0.60 3.91
CA ASP A 215 4.96 0.42 5.36
C ASP A 215 5.40 1.66 6.12
N TYR A 216 5.05 1.75 7.40
CA TYR A 216 5.26 2.93 8.25
C TYR A 216 4.68 4.21 7.64
N VAL A 217 3.53 4.11 6.99
CA VAL A 217 2.76 5.24 6.45
C VAL A 217 2.03 5.91 7.62
N ARG A 218 2.79 6.58 8.48
CA ARG A 218 2.30 7.12 9.74
C ARG A 218 3.30 8.01 10.46
N PHE A 219 2.81 8.84 11.36
CA PHE A 219 3.64 9.51 12.35
C PHE A 219 4.18 8.50 13.40
N PRO A 220 5.21 8.88 14.19
CA PRO A 220 5.67 8.04 15.30
C PRO A 220 4.55 7.72 16.31
N GLU A 221 4.61 6.54 16.92
CA GLU A 221 3.66 6.18 17.98
C GLU A 221 3.74 7.16 19.17
N GLY A 222 2.57 7.57 19.66
CA GLY A 222 2.47 8.54 20.77
C GLY A 222 2.84 9.97 20.38
N PHE A 223 2.84 10.29 19.09
CA PHE A 223 3.18 11.62 18.58
C PHE A 223 2.29 12.72 19.16
N GLU A 224 1.01 12.44 19.39
CA GLU A 224 0.03 13.34 19.99
C GLU A 224 0.42 13.84 21.40
N HIS A 225 1.35 13.14 22.05
CA HIS A 225 1.87 13.53 23.38
C HIS A 225 3.19 14.29 23.30
N ARG A 226 3.73 14.50 22.10
CA ARG A 226 5.03 15.11 21.85
C ARG A 226 5.02 16.19 20.77
N ASP A 227 3.94 16.35 20.06
CA ASP A 227 3.86 17.25 18.91
C ASP A 227 4.17 18.72 19.26
N ASP A 228 3.86 19.15 20.49
CA ASP A 228 4.20 20.47 21.03
C ASP A 228 5.65 20.60 21.57
N GLN A 229 6.37 19.49 21.71
CA GLN A 229 7.74 19.43 22.24
C GLN A 229 8.78 19.29 21.13
N LEU A 230 8.38 18.77 19.97
CA LEU A 230 9.25 18.54 18.85
C LEU A 230 9.25 19.73 17.89
N GLY A 231 10.43 20.03 17.32
CA GLY A 231 10.57 20.99 16.23
C GLY A 231 10.36 20.28 14.90
N TYR A 232 9.40 20.73 14.11
CA TYR A 232 9.12 20.26 12.76
C TYR A 232 8.28 21.28 11.98
N SER A 233 8.27 21.19 10.67
CA SER A 233 7.38 21.97 9.81
C SER A 233 6.04 21.25 9.66
N LYS A 234 4.96 22.02 9.51
CA LYS A 234 3.66 21.49 9.09
C LYS A 234 3.43 21.68 7.57
N GLY A 235 4.47 22.11 6.83
CA GLY A 235 4.40 22.31 5.40
C GLY A 235 3.18 23.12 4.97
N GLU A 236 2.50 22.65 3.94
CA GLU A 236 1.27 23.28 3.41
C GLU A 236 0.07 23.20 4.37
N TYR A 237 0.13 22.37 5.40
CA TYR A 237 -0.94 22.20 6.41
C TYR A 237 -0.86 23.23 7.55
N ALA A 238 0.17 24.09 7.56
CA ALA A 238 0.36 25.06 8.64
C ALA A 238 -0.81 26.03 8.79
N ASP A 239 -1.32 26.53 7.67
CA ASP A 239 -2.36 27.56 7.60
C ASP A 239 -3.79 26.96 7.51
N ASP A 240 -3.93 25.64 7.58
CA ASP A 240 -5.24 24.97 7.60
C ASP A 240 -5.92 25.23 8.98
N ASP A 241 -7.21 25.57 8.96
CA ASP A 241 -8.01 25.83 10.16
C ASP A 241 -8.43 24.56 10.93
N THR A 242 -8.11 23.35 10.39
CA THR A 242 -8.39 22.08 11.05
C THR A 242 -7.48 21.84 12.24
N ASP A 243 -7.89 20.96 13.15
CA ASP A 243 -7.05 20.58 14.30
C ASP A 243 -5.85 19.70 13.85
N ASP A 244 -4.88 19.57 14.75
CA ASP A 244 -3.63 18.87 14.45
C ASP A 244 -3.81 17.36 14.19
N VAL A 245 -4.88 16.74 14.70
CA VAL A 245 -5.23 15.34 14.37
C VAL A 245 -5.64 15.24 12.91
N GLN A 246 -6.54 16.13 12.46
CA GLN A 246 -7.01 16.13 11.08
C GLN A 246 -5.89 16.50 10.11
N LYS A 247 -4.97 17.39 10.48
CA LYS A 247 -3.78 17.68 9.67
C LYS A 247 -2.92 16.43 9.48
N ARG A 248 -2.66 15.66 10.54
CA ARG A 248 -1.91 14.40 10.46
C ARG A 248 -2.63 13.36 9.57
N VAL A 249 -3.92 13.20 9.75
CA VAL A 249 -4.75 12.29 8.93
C VAL A 249 -4.70 12.71 7.46
N GLN A 250 -4.82 14.00 7.19
CA GLN A 250 -4.79 14.50 5.82
C GLN A 250 -3.43 14.27 5.16
N ALA A 251 -2.31 14.60 5.84
CA ALA A 251 -0.97 14.42 5.29
C ALA A 251 -0.66 12.95 4.96
N VAL A 252 -1.04 12.02 5.84
CA VAL A 252 -0.87 10.59 5.59
C VAL A 252 -1.73 10.12 4.41
N THR A 253 -2.99 10.59 4.32
CA THR A 253 -3.90 10.25 3.22
C THR A 253 -3.40 10.84 1.89
N ASP A 254 -2.96 12.09 1.90
CA ASP A 254 -2.47 12.78 0.69
C ASP A 254 -1.19 12.14 0.14
N PHE A 255 -0.29 11.67 1.02
CA PHE A 255 0.86 10.87 0.60
C PHE A 255 0.44 9.64 -0.19
N VAL A 256 -0.53 8.88 0.32
CA VAL A 256 -1.01 7.65 -0.34
C VAL A 256 -1.64 7.97 -1.70
N ALA A 257 -2.49 9.01 -1.76
CA ALA A 257 -3.08 9.46 -3.01
C ALA A 257 -2.03 9.96 -4.02
N TYR A 258 -1.00 10.67 -3.54
CA TYR A 258 0.12 11.12 -4.36
C TYR A 258 0.91 9.92 -4.92
N ALA A 259 1.28 8.97 -4.08
CA ALA A 259 2.01 7.78 -4.49
C ALA A 259 1.23 6.95 -5.53
N LYS A 260 -0.07 6.72 -5.30
CA LYS A 260 -0.94 6.02 -6.25
C LYS A 260 -0.96 6.68 -7.61
N LYS A 261 -1.12 8.01 -7.63
CA LYS A 261 -1.14 8.79 -8.88
C LYS A 261 0.18 8.74 -9.65
N GLU A 262 1.29 8.88 -8.92
CA GLU A 262 2.63 8.90 -9.54
C GLU A 262 3.05 7.52 -10.09
N LEU A 263 2.50 6.43 -9.53
CA LEU A 263 2.77 5.07 -9.98
C LEU A 263 1.82 4.58 -11.09
N GLU A 264 0.78 5.33 -11.47
CA GLU A 264 -0.19 4.94 -12.50
C GLU A 264 0.43 4.50 -13.84
N THR A 265 1.60 5.05 -14.20
CA THR A 265 2.26 4.76 -15.48
C THR A 265 3.16 3.54 -15.43
N TYR A 266 3.38 2.98 -14.25
CA TYR A 266 4.22 1.79 -14.04
C TYR A 266 3.41 0.48 -14.02
N ASP A 267 2.08 0.56 -14.01
CA ASP A 267 1.15 -0.59 -14.00
C ASP A 267 1.42 -1.55 -12.81
N VAL A 268 1.73 -0.95 -11.66
CA VAL A 268 1.93 -1.67 -10.40
C VAL A 268 0.77 -1.38 -9.44
N ASP A 269 0.39 -2.38 -8.67
CA ASP A 269 -0.55 -2.18 -7.58
C ASP A 269 0.11 -1.41 -6.43
N VAL A 270 -0.66 -0.56 -5.76
CA VAL A 270 -0.23 0.17 -4.56
C VAL A 270 -0.92 -0.40 -3.34
N ALA A 271 -0.11 -0.89 -2.41
CA ALA A 271 -0.55 -1.42 -1.13
C ALA A 271 -0.03 -0.55 0.04
N VAL A 272 -0.77 -0.54 1.15
CA VAL A 272 -0.34 0.12 2.40
C VAL A 272 -0.51 -0.80 3.58
N ASP A 273 0.55 -0.93 4.37
CA ASP A 273 0.52 -1.58 5.67
C ASP A 273 -0.06 -0.62 6.71
N ILE A 274 -1.12 -1.04 7.37
CA ILE A 274 -1.83 -0.23 8.36
C ILE A 274 -1.98 -1.00 9.68
N PHE A 275 -1.94 -0.31 10.80
CA PHE A 275 -2.29 -0.97 12.06
C PHE A 275 -3.74 -1.46 12.06
N GLY A 276 -3.97 -2.74 12.35
CA GLY A 276 -5.31 -3.34 12.35
C GLY A 276 -6.32 -2.58 13.21
N TYR A 277 -5.91 -2.07 14.38
CA TYR A 277 -6.83 -1.31 15.24
C TYR A 277 -7.40 -0.04 14.59
N SER A 278 -6.74 0.50 13.55
CA SER A 278 -7.22 1.68 12.82
C SER A 278 -8.59 1.45 12.14
N ALA A 279 -8.93 0.20 11.79
CA ALA A 279 -10.25 -0.14 11.28
C ALA A 279 -11.34 -0.17 12.37
N THR A 280 -10.97 -0.29 13.64
CA THR A 280 -11.90 -0.42 14.77
C THR A 280 -12.28 0.91 15.43
N ILE A 281 -11.64 1.99 15.00
CA ILE A 281 -11.86 3.37 15.51
C ILE A 281 -12.06 4.30 14.31
N THR A 282 -12.56 5.50 14.55
CA THR A 282 -12.76 6.49 13.48
C THR A 282 -11.44 6.86 12.82
N GLU A 283 -10.41 7.10 13.64
CA GLU A 283 -9.04 7.39 13.20
C GLU A 283 -8.06 7.19 14.36
N ALA A 284 -6.80 6.91 14.03
CA ALA A 284 -5.70 6.82 14.99
C ALA A 284 -5.02 8.19 15.13
N PRO A 285 -5.37 9.00 16.14
CA PRO A 285 -5.08 10.44 16.15
C PRO A 285 -3.59 10.78 16.23
N GLY A 286 -2.81 9.96 16.93
CA GLY A 286 -1.37 10.19 17.09
C GLY A 286 -0.59 9.90 15.82
N ILE A 287 -0.91 8.80 15.18
CA ILE A 287 -0.18 8.32 13.99
C ILE A 287 -0.75 8.80 12.66
N GLY A 288 -1.92 9.44 12.66
CA GLY A 288 -2.54 10.01 11.46
C GLY A 288 -3.20 8.98 10.55
N GLN A 289 -3.44 7.75 10.99
CA GLN A 289 -4.11 6.74 10.17
C GLN A 289 -5.63 6.84 10.29
N ASN A 290 -6.31 6.98 9.15
CA ASN A 290 -7.74 6.78 8.99
C ASN A 290 -7.94 5.66 7.97
N PHE A 291 -8.46 4.52 8.43
CA PHE A 291 -8.57 3.31 7.62
C PHE A 291 -9.35 3.54 6.32
N SER A 292 -10.53 4.15 6.40
CA SER A 292 -11.36 4.39 5.21
C SER A 292 -10.69 5.33 4.20
N LYS A 293 -10.12 6.45 4.66
CA LYS A 293 -9.47 7.42 3.78
C LYS A 293 -8.23 6.83 3.07
N ILE A 294 -7.44 6.01 3.77
CA ILE A 294 -6.30 5.31 3.15
C ILE A 294 -6.81 4.28 2.14
N SER A 295 -7.83 3.49 2.52
CA SER A 295 -8.40 2.45 1.67
C SER A 295 -9.02 3.00 0.36
N GLU A 296 -9.52 4.23 0.34
CA GLU A 296 -10.02 4.89 -0.88
C GLU A 296 -8.92 5.21 -1.91
N ASN A 297 -7.65 5.14 -1.52
CA ASN A 297 -6.51 5.59 -2.33
C ASN A 297 -5.50 4.47 -2.65
N VAL A 298 -5.84 3.21 -2.40
CA VAL A 298 -4.96 2.06 -2.65
C VAL A 298 -5.67 0.97 -3.46
N ASP A 299 -4.92 0.04 -4.05
CA ASP A 299 -5.45 -1.18 -4.65
C ASP A 299 -5.59 -2.28 -3.60
N VAL A 300 -4.68 -2.30 -2.63
CA VAL A 300 -4.63 -3.30 -1.56
C VAL A 300 -4.45 -2.61 -0.22
N ILE A 301 -5.21 -3.05 0.79
CA ILE A 301 -5.02 -2.64 2.19
C ILE A 301 -4.52 -3.84 2.99
N SER A 302 -3.37 -3.71 3.65
CA SER A 302 -2.72 -4.78 4.39
C SER A 302 -2.67 -4.46 5.88
N SER A 303 -3.73 -4.88 6.57
CA SER A 303 -3.88 -4.65 8.02
C SER A 303 -2.98 -5.58 8.83
N MET A 304 -2.14 -5.03 9.69
CA MET A 304 -1.33 -5.80 10.63
C MET A 304 -2.20 -6.25 11.81
N ILE A 305 -2.61 -7.53 11.79
CA ILE A 305 -3.58 -8.09 12.74
C ILE A 305 -2.99 -9.14 13.68
N TYR A 306 -1.68 -9.08 13.89
CA TYR A 306 -0.96 -10.02 14.76
C TYR A 306 -1.64 -10.16 16.14
N PRO A 307 -2.14 -11.35 16.55
CA PRO A 307 -2.83 -11.52 17.83
C PRO A 307 -2.06 -11.00 19.04
N SER A 308 -0.74 -11.11 19.03
CA SER A 308 0.14 -10.60 20.09
C SER A 308 0.19 -9.07 20.23
N HIS A 309 -0.26 -8.32 19.23
CA HIS A 309 -0.23 -6.86 19.22
C HIS A 309 -1.53 -6.20 19.71
N TRP A 310 -2.52 -7.00 20.12
CA TRP A 310 -3.77 -6.51 20.65
C TRP A 310 -3.78 -6.47 22.17
N SER A 311 -4.37 -5.43 22.71
CA SER A 311 -4.50 -5.29 24.16
C SER A 311 -5.40 -6.37 24.75
N ASN A 312 -5.11 -6.80 25.98
CA ASN A 312 -5.97 -7.71 26.73
C ASN A 312 -7.42 -7.20 26.76
N ASN A 313 -8.37 -8.11 26.62
CA ASN A 313 -9.81 -7.86 26.53
C ASN A 313 -10.27 -7.11 25.26
N TYR A 314 -9.43 -6.93 24.24
CA TYR A 314 -9.91 -6.44 22.95
C TYR A 314 -10.90 -7.45 22.35
N PHE A 315 -11.96 -6.99 21.73
CA PHE A 315 -13.10 -7.82 21.29
C PHE A 315 -13.66 -8.74 22.37
N GLY A 316 -13.45 -8.44 23.66
CA GLY A 316 -13.84 -9.29 24.78
C GLY A 316 -13.01 -10.59 24.89
N ILE A 317 -11.81 -10.59 24.29
CA ILE A 317 -10.87 -11.71 24.37
C ILE A 317 -9.84 -11.41 25.46
N PRO A 318 -9.81 -12.20 26.56
CA PRO A 318 -8.92 -11.90 27.69
C PRO A 318 -7.45 -11.80 27.31
N PHE A 319 -6.99 -12.72 26.46
CA PHE A 319 -5.61 -12.76 25.96
C PHE A 319 -5.64 -13.07 24.45
N PRO A 320 -5.66 -12.04 23.59
CA PRO A 320 -5.81 -12.22 22.14
C PRO A 320 -4.82 -13.21 21.51
N ASP A 321 -3.55 -13.18 21.93
CA ASP A 321 -2.52 -14.07 21.43
C ASP A 321 -2.80 -15.58 21.64
N THR A 322 -3.64 -15.92 22.62
CA THR A 322 -4.03 -17.31 22.88
C THR A 322 -5.25 -17.77 22.08
N GLU A 323 -5.91 -16.88 21.37
CA GLU A 323 -7.14 -17.16 20.62
C GLU A 323 -7.04 -16.61 19.17
N PRO A 324 -6.05 -17.05 18.35
CA PRO A 324 -5.76 -16.47 17.04
C PRO A 324 -6.95 -16.53 16.08
N TYR A 325 -7.70 -17.64 16.03
CA TYR A 325 -8.91 -17.70 15.21
C TYR A 325 -9.93 -16.62 15.61
N ARG A 326 -10.24 -16.55 16.91
CA ARG A 326 -11.29 -15.63 17.38
C ARG A 326 -10.91 -14.17 17.17
N LEU A 327 -9.66 -13.80 17.44
CA LEU A 327 -9.20 -12.46 17.19
C LEU A 327 -9.33 -12.09 15.72
N THR A 328 -8.82 -12.94 14.83
CA THR A 328 -8.84 -12.71 13.39
C THR A 328 -10.26 -12.65 12.84
N ASP A 329 -11.16 -13.53 13.32
CA ASP A 329 -12.57 -13.56 12.95
C ASP A 329 -13.31 -12.26 13.37
N GLU A 330 -13.14 -11.81 14.61
CA GLU A 330 -13.75 -10.56 15.08
C GLU A 330 -13.20 -9.34 14.31
N TYR A 331 -11.91 -9.33 14.02
CA TYR A 331 -11.29 -8.27 13.23
C TYR A 331 -11.82 -8.26 11.79
N ALA A 332 -11.83 -9.40 11.12
CA ALA A 332 -12.26 -9.52 9.72
C ALA A 332 -13.70 -8.99 9.52
N LYS A 333 -14.60 -9.25 10.47
CA LYS A 333 -15.96 -8.70 10.45
C LYS A 333 -15.98 -7.18 10.47
N VAL A 334 -15.13 -6.56 11.29
CA VAL A 334 -15.02 -5.09 11.36
C VAL A 334 -14.45 -4.52 10.07
N GLU A 335 -13.36 -5.10 9.55
CA GLU A 335 -12.74 -4.63 8.32
C GLU A 335 -13.70 -4.69 7.14
N ILE A 336 -14.37 -5.84 6.95
CA ILE A 336 -15.36 -6.00 5.88
C ILE A 336 -16.50 -4.99 6.03
N GLU A 337 -16.99 -4.75 7.24
CA GLU A 337 -18.04 -3.75 7.47
C GLU A 337 -17.58 -2.36 7.07
N VAL A 338 -16.34 -1.98 7.37
CA VAL A 338 -15.80 -0.67 6.99
C VAL A 338 -15.59 -0.59 5.48
N LEU A 339 -14.95 -1.57 4.87
CA LEU A 339 -14.69 -1.62 3.42
C LEU A 339 -15.99 -1.63 2.60
N SER A 340 -17.05 -2.32 3.07
CA SER A 340 -18.34 -2.37 2.38
C SER A 340 -19.05 -1.02 2.22
N LYS A 341 -18.61 0.00 2.95
CA LYS A 341 -19.15 1.38 2.89
C LYS A 341 -18.45 2.23 1.84
N LEU A 342 -17.32 1.78 1.30
CA LEU A 342 -16.57 2.47 0.27
C LEU A 342 -17.19 2.22 -1.11
N GLU A 343 -17.10 3.20 -2.00
CA GLU A 343 -17.61 3.06 -3.38
C GLU A 343 -16.79 2.04 -4.18
N ASN A 344 -15.45 2.07 -4.03
CA ASN A 344 -14.52 1.17 -4.66
C ASN A 344 -13.56 0.62 -3.60
N PRO A 345 -13.95 -0.42 -2.85
CA PRO A 345 -13.08 -0.97 -1.81
C PRO A 345 -11.84 -1.63 -2.41
N PRO A 346 -10.66 -1.46 -1.80
CA PRO A 346 -9.46 -2.19 -2.19
C PRO A 346 -9.56 -3.68 -1.85
N VAL A 347 -8.63 -4.46 -2.36
CA VAL A 347 -8.42 -5.83 -1.89
C VAL A 347 -7.97 -5.79 -0.43
N SER A 348 -8.61 -6.60 0.43
CA SER A 348 -8.16 -6.83 1.81
C SER A 348 -7.14 -7.96 1.81
N ARG A 349 -5.92 -7.67 2.30
CA ARG A 349 -4.81 -8.64 2.39
C ARG A 349 -4.08 -8.48 3.73
N PRO A 350 -4.67 -8.93 4.84
CA PRO A 350 -4.10 -8.76 6.17
C PRO A 350 -2.77 -9.49 6.36
N TRP A 351 -1.91 -8.92 7.20
CA TRP A 351 -0.74 -9.57 7.76
C TRP A 351 -1.12 -10.40 8.97
N ILE A 352 -0.85 -11.70 8.94
CA ILE A 352 -1.05 -12.65 10.04
C ILE A 352 0.27 -13.03 10.70
N GLN A 353 0.19 -13.57 11.92
CA GLN A 353 1.34 -13.88 12.77
C GLN A 353 1.80 -15.32 12.57
N ASP A 354 3.11 -15.50 12.34
CA ASP A 354 3.82 -16.78 12.44
C ASP A 354 5.11 -16.60 13.28
N PHE A 355 4.96 -16.11 14.51
CA PHE A 355 6.06 -15.93 15.45
C PHE A 355 5.55 -15.94 16.89
N GLU A 356 6.43 -16.31 17.84
CA GLU A 356 6.15 -16.23 19.28
C GLU A 356 6.40 -14.83 19.84
N ALA A 357 5.56 -14.41 20.80
CA ALA A 357 5.63 -13.09 21.45
C ALA A 357 5.91 -13.18 22.97
N PRO A 358 7.06 -13.69 23.42
CA PRO A 358 7.33 -13.93 24.83
C PRO A 358 7.29 -12.66 25.70
N TRP A 359 7.49 -11.50 25.11
CA TRP A 359 7.51 -10.22 25.82
C TRP A 359 6.16 -9.83 26.43
N ILE A 360 5.03 -10.23 25.82
CA ILE A 360 3.68 -9.91 26.33
C ILE A 360 3.32 -10.69 27.59
N TYR A 361 3.98 -11.81 27.84
CA TYR A 361 3.73 -12.68 28.99
C TYR A 361 4.65 -12.41 30.18
N SER A 362 5.61 -11.49 30.03
CA SER A 362 6.57 -11.18 31.08
C SER A 362 5.88 -10.74 32.36
N GLY A 363 6.10 -11.46 33.45
CA GLY A 363 5.52 -11.16 34.78
C GLY A 363 4.05 -11.55 34.97
N THR A 364 3.38 -12.15 33.98
CA THR A 364 1.97 -12.53 34.07
C THR A 364 1.75 -13.92 34.68
N GLY A 365 2.72 -14.81 34.59
CA GLY A 365 2.59 -16.22 34.93
C GLY A 365 1.83 -17.05 33.88
N ILE A 366 1.46 -16.45 32.74
CA ILE A 366 0.82 -17.14 31.61
C ILE A 366 1.93 -17.73 30.75
N PRO A 367 1.81 -19.00 30.31
CA PRO A 367 2.75 -19.56 29.32
C PRO A 367 2.71 -18.82 28.00
N VAL A 368 3.88 -18.69 27.35
CA VAL A 368 3.98 -18.14 25.99
C VAL A 368 3.21 -19.06 25.04
N THR A 369 2.35 -18.46 24.20
CA THR A 369 1.69 -19.20 23.12
C THR A 369 2.75 -19.64 22.11
N GLN A 370 2.78 -20.92 21.82
CA GLN A 370 3.65 -21.47 20.79
C GLN A 370 2.92 -21.33 19.47
N TYR A 371 3.47 -20.52 18.57
CA TYR A 371 2.91 -20.38 17.22
C TYR A 371 3.49 -21.45 16.31
N GLY A 372 2.61 -22.16 15.65
CA GLY A 372 2.93 -23.22 14.73
C GLY A 372 1.82 -23.39 13.71
N LYS A 373 1.78 -24.57 13.08
CA LYS A 373 0.78 -24.93 12.09
C LYS A 373 -0.65 -24.57 12.51
N GLU A 374 -1.06 -24.96 13.70
CA GLU A 374 -2.44 -24.83 14.18
C GLU A 374 -2.85 -23.35 14.34
N GLU A 375 -1.96 -22.51 14.85
CA GLU A 375 -2.22 -21.07 15.05
C GLU A 375 -2.21 -20.28 13.74
N VAL A 376 -1.37 -20.66 12.78
CA VAL A 376 -1.34 -20.05 11.44
C VAL A 376 -2.60 -20.44 10.67
N GLU A 377 -2.93 -21.74 10.60
CA GLU A 377 -4.16 -22.23 9.94
C GLU A 377 -5.43 -21.64 10.57
N ALA A 378 -5.45 -21.43 11.88
CA ALA A 378 -6.57 -20.81 12.58
C ALA A 378 -6.82 -19.36 12.11
N GLN A 379 -5.76 -18.59 11.90
CA GLN A 379 -5.86 -17.22 11.37
C GLN A 379 -6.34 -17.25 9.91
N ILE A 380 -5.74 -18.08 9.06
CA ILE A 380 -6.13 -18.22 7.65
C ILE A 380 -7.61 -18.62 7.55
N LYS A 381 -8.01 -19.62 8.31
CA LYS A 381 -9.41 -20.07 8.32
C LYS A 381 -10.37 -18.96 8.73
N ALA A 382 -10.03 -18.18 9.75
CA ALA A 382 -10.86 -17.06 10.19
C ALA A 382 -11.05 -15.99 9.10
N LEU A 383 -10.00 -15.69 8.32
CA LEU A 383 -10.08 -14.80 7.15
C LEU A 383 -11.01 -15.38 6.09
N GLN A 384 -10.82 -16.66 5.70
CA GLN A 384 -11.62 -17.33 4.69
C GLN A 384 -13.11 -17.45 5.10
N ASP A 385 -13.40 -17.77 6.36
CA ASP A 385 -14.77 -17.83 6.88
C ASP A 385 -15.51 -16.47 6.76
N ASN A 386 -14.76 -15.38 6.64
CA ASN A 386 -15.25 -14.03 6.39
C ASN A 386 -15.09 -13.56 4.93
N GLY A 387 -14.65 -14.43 4.03
CA GLY A 387 -14.53 -14.14 2.59
C GLY A 387 -13.24 -13.40 2.19
N ILE A 388 -12.26 -13.26 3.09
CA ILE A 388 -10.92 -12.73 2.80
C ILE A 388 -10.04 -13.91 2.42
N ASN A 389 -9.62 -13.98 1.15
CA ASN A 389 -8.84 -15.10 0.61
C ASN A 389 -7.36 -14.76 0.44
N GLU A 390 -7.00 -13.49 0.54
CA GLU A 390 -5.63 -13.00 0.44
C GLU A 390 -5.08 -12.65 1.81
N TYR A 391 -3.81 -12.98 2.03
CA TYR A 391 -3.13 -12.68 3.29
C TYR A 391 -1.61 -12.74 3.12
N LEU A 392 -0.92 -12.13 4.07
CA LEU A 392 0.54 -12.14 4.16
C LEU A 392 0.94 -12.67 5.54
N ILE A 393 2.01 -13.45 5.59
CA ILE A 393 2.51 -14.06 6.82
C ILE A 393 3.78 -13.34 7.27
N TRP A 394 3.74 -12.83 8.49
CA TRP A 394 4.88 -12.15 9.08
C TRP A 394 5.69 -13.07 10.00
N ASN A 395 6.97 -13.21 9.68
CA ASN A 395 8.01 -13.70 10.58
C ASN A 395 9.31 -12.95 10.28
N ALA A 396 9.77 -12.11 11.22
CA ALA A 396 10.97 -11.29 11.04
C ALA A 396 12.26 -12.12 10.86
N GLY A 397 12.27 -13.38 11.31
CA GLY A 397 13.38 -14.31 11.14
C GLY A 397 13.33 -15.09 9.82
N ASN A 398 12.29 -14.89 9.02
CA ASN A 398 11.98 -15.67 7.80
C ASN A 398 12.06 -17.19 8.03
N THR A 399 11.51 -17.64 9.16
CA THR A 399 11.40 -19.04 9.52
C THR A 399 9.92 -19.34 9.76
N TYR A 400 9.32 -20.05 8.83
CA TYR A 400 7.90 -20.30 8.79
C TYR A 400 7.55 -21.69 9.34
N SER A 401 6.35 -21.82 9.91
CA SER A 401 5.84 -23.06 10.46
C SER A 401 5.74 -24.14 9.39
N GLU A 402 6.14 -25.37 9.74
CA GLU A 402 6.16 -26.50 8.81
C GLU A 402 4.79 -27.15 8.65
N ASN A 403 4.52 -27.71 7.46
CA ASN A 403 3.32 -28.48 7.13
C ASN A 403 1.98 -27.72 7.32
N VAL A 404 2.01 -26.40 7.20
CA VAL A 404 0.81 -25.55 7.23
C VAL A 404 -0.03 -25.83 5.98
N ASP A 405 -1.34 -25.97 6.15
CA ASP A 405 -2.31 -25.89 5.06
C ASP A 405 -2.63 -24.40 4.84
N TYR A 406 -2.15 -23.86 3.74
CA TYR A 406 -2.36 -22.44 3.40
C TYR A 406 -3.72 -22.17 2.74
N THR A 407 -4.57 -23.21 2.60
CA THR A 407 -5.95 -23.14 2.07
C THR A 407 -6.92 -24.01 2.90
N PRO A 408 -6.91 -23.90 4.25
CA PRO A 408 -7.61 -24.81 5.14
C PRO A 408 -9.14 -24.76 5.02
#